data_6d067cf9c4d0b8ced21030f44fec1a1d
#
_entry.id   6d067cf9c4d0b8ced21030f44fec1a1d
#
_cell.length_a   1.000
_cell.length_b   1.000
_cell.length_c   1.000
_cell.angle_alpha   90.00
_cell.angle_beta   90.00
_cell.angle_gamma   90.00
#
_symmetry.space_group_name_H-M   'P 1'
#
loop_
_entity.id
_entity.type
_entity.pdbx_description
1 polymer ?
#
loop_
_entity_poly.entity_id
_entity_poly.type
_entity_poly.pdbx_seq_one_letter_code
_entity_poly.pdbx_strand_id
1 'polypeptide(L)'
;MWDWITNNSWWLFIASAVALIILLIIKGRVQSGIEHLVAEERRTGIHKWINITFWSLEGLALLLIGMTGVAIVLSEEGIYDVITVAMVQQWFLEHGTRVLIIFLIGFVLWYLLRKFLHLLVQRAMAKPKRGESREGMKRRADTIQGVFMGLGKILITLLILFMILSELNVNIGPILAGFGIAGIAVGFGAQYLIRDLIAGVFILLENQYRVGDVARVADIAGLVEDITLRKTVLRDLDGIVHHIPNGEIKVASNYTRHFSRVNLDVSVSYNADLDHAIRVINRVGKELAEEPDWNWRIRTIPQVLRVNNLGESGIDIKILGDVKPLEQWNVMGELRYRIKKAFDAEGIEIPWPHTKVYFGNSPWEEGKR
;
A
#
# COMPACT_ATOMS: atom_id res chain seq x y z
N MET A 1 10.02 66.33 2.39
CA MET A 1 10.41 64.90 2.52
C MET A 1 10.82 64.31 1.17
N TRP A 2 10.11 64.65 0.08
CA TRP A 2 10.43 64.19 -1.29
C TRP A 2 11.75 64.74 -1.83
N ASP A 3 12.04 66.03 -1.62
CA ASP A 3 13.32 66.66 -2.01
C ASP A 3 14.52 66.02 -1.29
N TRP A 4 14.32 65.51 -0.08
CA TRP A 4 15.36 64.83 0.66
C TRP A 4 15.63 63.42 0.07
N ILE A 5 14.59 62.68 -0.38
CA ILE A 5 14.71 61.34 -0.92
C ILE A 5 15.34 61.37 -2.34
N THR A 6 14.92 62.32 -3.20
CA THR A 6 15.50 62.52 -4.52
C THR A 6 16.95 62.94 -4.45
N ASN A 7 17.30 63.81 -3.53
CA ASN A 7 18.69 64.27 -3.33
C ASN A 7 19.56 63.20 -2.62
N ASN A 8 18.92 62.19 -2.00
CA ASN A 8 19.63 61.12 -1.25
C ASN A 8 19.46 59.72 -1.87
N SER A 9 18.87 59.59 -3.08
CA SER A 9 18.71 58.29 -3.77
C SER A 9 20.04 57.56 -3.97
N TRP A 10 21.13 58.29 -4.18
CA TRP A 10 22.46 57.77 -4.23
C TRP A 10 22.94 57.14 -2.88
N TRP A 11 22.49 57.69 -1.77
CA TRP A 11 22.78 57.10 -0.44
C TRP A 11 22.07 55.76 -0.22
N LEU A 12 20.86 55.59 -0.73
CA LEU A 12 20.12 54.33 -0.69
C LEU A 12 20.80 53.25 -1.54
N PHE A 13 21.28 53.63 -2.71
CA PHE A 13 22.06 52.76 -3.58
C PHE A 13 23.40 52.36 -2.90
N ILE A 14 24.12 53.32 -2.33
CA ILE A 14 25.36 53.07 -1.57
C ILE A 14 25.08 52.21 -0.36
N ALA A 15 24.00 52.47 0.41
CA ALA A 15 23.65 51.68 1.57
C ALA A 15 23.31 50.22 1.21
N SER A 16 22.57 50.01 0.14
CA SER A 16 22.26 48.62 -0.33
C SER A 16 23.51 47.91 -0.87
N ALA A 17 24.42 48.59 -1.54
CA ALA A 17 25.70 48.04 -1.96
C ALA A 17 26.61 47.71 -0.76
N VAL A 18 26.66 48.55 0.26
CA VAL A 18 27.35 48.28 1.50
C VAL A 18 26.76 47.12 2.26
N ALA A 19 25.43 47.02 2.32
CA ALA A 19 24.72 45.86 2.90
C ALA A 19 25.07 44.55 2.20
N LEU A 20 25.19 44.56 0.86
CA LEU A 20 25.61 43.38 0.08
C LEU A 20 27.05 42.99 0.42
N ILE A 21 27.97 43.97 0.54
CA ILE A 21 29.38 43.72 0.91
C ILE A 21 29.48 43.15 2.33
N ILE A 22 28.70 43.67 3.26
CA ILE A 22 28.64 43.16 4.66
C ILE A 22 28.12 41.71 4.63
N LEU A 23 27.11 41.41 3.85
CA LEU A 23 26.53 40.06 3.69
C LEU A 23 27.54 39.06 3.14
N LEU A 24 28.39 39.47 2.16
CA LEU A 24 29.46 38.67 1.61
C LEU A 24 30.59 38.42 2.65
N ILE A 25 30.93 39.44 3.46
CA ILE A 25 31.92 39.30 4.53
C ILE A 25 31.41 38.36 5.64
N ILE A 26 30.14 38.48 6.03
CA ILE A 26 29.52 37.60 7.01
C ILE A 26 29.48 36.16 6.50
N LYS A 27 29.14 35.94 5.23
CA LYS A 27 29.17 34.63 4.59
C LYS A 27 30.55 33.99 4.71
N GLY A 28 31.62 34.73 4.35
CA GLY A 28 33.01 34.24 4.45
C GLY A 28 33.40 33.88 5.88
N ARG A 29 33.03 34.72 6.87
CA ARG A 29 33.30 34.44 8.29
C ARG A 29 32.50 33.26 8.85
N VAL A 30 31.27 33.10 8.46
CA VAL A 30 30.43 31.96 8.88
C VAL A 30 30.96 30.67 8.25
N GLN A 31 31.36 30.68 6.99
CA GLN A 31 31.97 29.52 6.34
C GLN A 31 33.31 29.13 7.01
N SER A 32 34.18 30.06 7.28
CA SER A 32 35.45 29.77 7.97
C SER A 32 35.28 29.32 9.43
N GLY A 33 34.28 29.88 10.14
CA GLY A 33 33.94 29.45 11.51
C GLY A 33 33.45 28.01 11.58
N ILE A 34 32.71 27.56 10.57
CA ILE A 34 32.19 26.19 10.52
C ILE A 34 33.28 25.18 10.18
N GLU A 35 34.26 25.58 9.37
CA GLU A 35 35.44 24.74 9.06
C GLU A 35 36.21 24.37 10.34
N HIS A 36 36.21 25.24 11.35
CA HIS A 36 36.90 25.01 12.63
C HIS A 36 36.04 24.25 13.68
N LEU A 37 34.70 24.28 13.57
CA LEU A 37 33.82 23.79 14.62
C LEU A 37 33.08 22.47 14.29
N VAL A 38 33.05 22.03 13.04
CA VAL A 38 32.22 20.89 12.60
C VAL A 38 33.08 19.76 12.03
N ALA A 39 32.82 18.54 12.50
CA ALA A 39 33.44 17.32 12.01
C ALA A 39 33.19 17.11 10.50
N GLU A 40 34.19 16.57 9.80
CA GLU A 40 34.31 16.47 8.34
C GLU A 40 33.06 15.82 7.66
N GLU A 41 32.44 14.84 8.31
CA GLU A 41 31.25 14.12 7.81
C GLU A 41 29.98 15.00 7.70
N ARG A 42 29.87 16.08 8.46
CA ARG A 42 28.71 17.00 8.46
C ARG A 42 28.96 18.30 7.68
N ARG A 43 30.22 18.59 7.32
CA ARG A 43 30.62 19.82 6.63
C ARG A 43 29.90 20.03 5.31
N THR A 44 29.82 19.00 4.45
CA THR A 44 29.23 19.10 3.12
C THR A 44 27.73 19.47 3.16
N GLY A 45 26.99 18.94 4.12
CA GLY A 45 25.58 19.27 4.30
C GLY A 45 25.34 20.69 4.77
N ILE A 46 26.15 21.18 5.71
CA ILE A 46 26.03 22.51 6.32
C ILE A 46 26.48 23.58 5.34
N HIS A 47 27.61 23.39 4.64
CA HIS A 47 28.07 24.29 3.58
C HIS A 47 27.05 24.47 2.44
N LYS A 48 26.40 23.40 2.02
CA LYS A 48 25.34 23.47 1.01
C LYS A 48 24.16 24.33 1.47
N TRP A 49 23.79 24.25 2.73
CA TRP A 49 22.70 25.03 3.32
C TRP A 49 23.04 26.49 3.48
N ILE A 50 24.23 26.78 3.98
CA ILE A 50 24.73 28.14 4.11
C ILE A 50 24.82 28.79 2.73
N ASN A 51 25.36 28.09 1.77
CA ASN A 51 25.40 28.61 0.40
C ASN A 51 24.01 28.91 -0.13
N ILE A 52 23.03 28.04 0.01
CA ILE A 52 21.66 28.29 -0.48
C ILE A 52 21.02 29.50 0.19
N THR A 53 21.14 29.63 1.52
CA THR A 53 20.58 30.78 2.25
C THR A 53 21.29 32.09 1.89
N PHE A 54 22.61 32.08 1.77
CA PHE A 54 23.32 33.28 1.36
C PHE A 54 23.09 33.62 -0.11
N TRP A 55 23.02 32.66 -1.04
CA TRP A 55 22.66 32.91 -2.43
C TRP A 55 21.25 33.50 -2.59
N SER A 56 20.28 33.10 -1.77
CA SER A 56 18.94 33.69 -1.78
C SER A 56 18.92 35.11 -1.24
N LEU A 57 19.70 35.40 -0.20
CA LEU A 57 19.85 36.76 0.36
C LEU A 57 20.63 37.67 -0.57
N GLU A 58 21.69 37.18 -1.21
CA GLU A 58 22.46 37.89 -2.23
C GLU A 58 21.58 38.21 -3.45
N GLY A 59 20.78 37.23 -3.93
CA GLY A 59 19.84 37.44 -5.03
C GLY A 59 18.77 38.49 -4.71
N LEU A 60 18.24 38.49 -3.49
CA LEU A 60 17.29 39.51 -3.02
C LEU A 60 17.95 40.90 -2.95
N ALA A 61 19.18 40.99 -2.41
CA ALA A 61 19.92 42.24 -2.33
C ALA A 61 20.25 42.80 -3.73
N LEU A 62 20.66 41.96 -4.68
CA LEU A 62 20.93 42.36 -6.06
C LEU A 62 19.64 42.81 -6.76
N LEU A 63 18.51 42.17 -6.50
CA LEU A 63 17.20 42.56 -7.04
C LEU A 63 16.78 43.94 -6.50
N LEU A 64 17.01 44.19 -5.21
CA LEU A 64 16.74 45.50 -4.59
C LEU A 64 17.67 46.60 -5.16
N ILE A 65 18.94 46.30 -5.34
CA ILE A 65 19.91 47.23 -5.96
C ILE A 65 19.51 47.51 -7.42
N GLY A 66 19.11 46.49 -8.18
CA GLY A 66 18.62 46.65 -9.54
C GLY A 66 17.38 47.53 -9.61
N MET A 67 16.39 47.27 -8.74
CA MET A 67 15.15 48.07 -8.64
C MET A 67 15.43 49.53 -8.24
N THR A 68 16.31 49.77 -7.26
CA THR A 68 16.69 51.13 -6.86
C THR A 68 17.52 51.84 -7.97
N GLY A 69 18.39 51.13 -8.68
CA GLY A 69 19.11 51.65 -9.83
C GLY A 69 18.18 52.04 -10.98
N VAL A 70 17.24 51.18 -11.33
CA VAL A 70 16.23 51.49 -12.35
C VAL A 70 15.37 52.67 -11.92
N ALA A 71 14.96 52.77 -10.66
CA ALA A 71 14.20 53.89 -10.12
C ALA A 71 14.98 55.23 -10.21
N ILE A 72 16.31 55.20 -10.00
CA ILE A 72 17.19 56.38 -10.14
C ILE A 72 17.26 56.83 -11.60
N VAL A 73 17.49 55.91 -12.54
CA VAL A 73 17.59 56.22 -13.97
C VAL A 73 16.28 56.80 -14.50
N LEU A 74 15.15 56.19 -14.13
CA LEU A 74 13.81 56.66 -14.52
C LEU A 74 13.49 58.03 -13.89
N SER A 75 14.04 58.34 -12.72
CA SER A 75 13.88 59.66 -12.08
C SER A 75 14.63 60.78 -12.80
N GLU A 76 15.79 60.48 -13.38
CA GLU A 76 16.60 61.43 -14.14
C GLU A 76 16.01 61.79 -15.53
N GLU A 77 15.25 60.83 -16.12
CA GLU A 77 14.63 61.03 -17.45
C GLU A 77 13.22 61.66 -17.40
N GLY A 78 12.72 62.09 -16.23
CA GLY A 78 11.44 62.78 -16.09
C GLY A 78 10.20 61.89 -16.23
N ILE A 79 10.37 60.56 -16.19
CA ILE A 79 9.26 59.59 -16.21
C ILE A 79 8.81 59.35 -14.76
N TYR A 80 8.38 60.43 -14.08
CA TYR A 80 8.11 60.43 -12.64
C TYR A 80 6.91 59.62 -12.18
N ASP A 81 6.03 59.18 -13.08
CA ASP A 81 4.72 58.61 -12.67
C ASP A 81 4.62 57.09 -12.69
N VAL A 82 5.66 56.35 -13.06
CA VAL A 82 5.48 54.89 -13.26
C VAL A 82 5.85 54.04 -12.06
N ILE A 83 6.96 54.35 -11.34
CA ILE A 83 7.31 53.63 -10.10
C ILE A 83 8.06 54.58 -9.14
N THR A 84 7.40 55.09 -8.13
CA THR A 84 8.07 55.88 -7.07
C THR A 84 8.63 54.95 -5.99
N VAL A 85 9.77 55.36 -5.35
CA VAL A 85 10.34 54.66 -4.20
C VAL A 85 9.30 54.50 -3.07
N ALA A 86 8.39 55.47 -2.95
CA ALA A 86 7.28 55.40 -2.02
C ALA A 86 6.29 54.25 -2.32
N MET A 87 5.98 53.98 -3.58
CA MET A 87 5.13 52.85 -3.99
C MET A 87 5.81 51.52 -3.64
N VAL A 88 7.09 51.37 -3.92
CA VAL A 88 7.87 50.17 -3.54
C VAL A 88 7.93 49.98 -2.04
N GLN A 89 8.17 51.05 -1.30
CA GLN A 89 8.21 51.03 0.13
C GLN A 89 6.83 50.72 0.77
N GLN A 90 5.76 51.30 0.22
CA GLN A 90 4.40 51.02 0.65
C GLN A 90 4.03 49.56 0.33
N TRP A 91 4.37 49.06 -0.87
CA TRP A 91 4.15 47.69 -1.24
C TRP A 91 4.89 46.73 -0.28
N PHE A 92 6.15 47.02 0.08
CA PHE A 92 6.90 46.21 1.03
C PHE A 92 6.30 46.24 2.44
N LEU A 93 5.75 47.38 2.89
CA LEU A 93 5.09 47.50 4.20
C LEU A 93 3.75 46.73 4.22
N GLU A 94 3.03 46.74 3.11
CA GLU A 94 1.71 46.07 2.99
C GLU A 94 1.84 44.56 2.71
N HIS A 95 2.78 44.15 1.89
CA HIS A 95 2.93 42.77 1.40
C HIS A 95 4.14 42.02 1.95
N GLY A 96 5.17 42.73 2.41
CA GLY A 96 6.44 42.13 2.83
C GLY A 96 6.28 41.19 4.01
N THR A 97 5.44 41.53 4.97
CA THR A 97 5.13 40.65 6.14
C THR A 97 4.43 39.38 5.70
N ARG A 98 3.52 39.45 4.74
CA ARG A 98 2.82 38.27 4.22
C ARG A 98 3.75 37.37 3.41
N VAL A 99 4.63 37.95 2.60
CA VAL A 99 5.66 37.21 1.87
C VAL A 99 6.61 36.49 2.85
N LEU A 100 7.04 37.15 3.91
CA LEU A 100 7.85 36.51 4.96
C LEU A 100 7.11 35.36 5.62
N ILE A 101 5.81 35.52 5.92
CA ILE A 101 4.98 34.45 6.48
C ILE A 101 4.87 33.26 5.49
N ILE A 102 4.71 33.53 4.18
CA ILE A 102 4.68 32.48 3.13
C ILE A 102 5.98 31.67 3.14
N PHE A 103 7.12 32.32 3.17
CA PHE A 103 8.41 31.63 3.25
C PHE A 103 8.59 30.87 4.57
N LEU A 104 8.13 31.43 5.70
CA LEU A 104 8.15 30.74 6.99
C LEU A 104 7.29 29.46 6.95
N ILE A 105 6.07 29.56 6.40
CA ILE A 105 5.18 28.40 6.20
C ILE A 105 5.87 27.35 5.34
N GLY A 106 6.46 27.76 4.21
CA GLY A 106 7.20 26.86 3.33
C GLY A 106 8.36 26.16 4.04
N PHE A 107 9.12 26.89 4.84
CA PHE A 107 10.21 26.35 5.63
C PHE A 107 9.72 25.35 6.69
N VAL A 108 8.66 25.69 7.41
CA VAL A 108 8.05 24.81 8.42
C VAL A 108 7.52 23.53 7.75
N LEU A 109 6.78 23.63 6.65
CA LEU A 109 6.27 22.48 5.91
C LEU A 109 7.40 21.58 5.41
N TRP A 110 8.47 22.17 4.87
CA TRP A 110 9.64 21.42 4.43
C TRP A 110 10.36 20.73 5.60
N TYR A 111 10.53 21.40 6.74
CA TYR A 111 11.13 20.83 7.94
C TYR A 111 10.29 19.65 8.47
N LEU A 112 8.98 19.83 8.55
CA LEU A 112 8.04 18.78 8.96
C LEU A 112 8.07 17.59 8.01
N LEU A 113 8.02 17.82 6.70
CA LEU A 113 8.13 16.77 5.69
C LEU A 113 9.41 15.95 5.89
N ARG A 114 10.55 16.61 6.03
CA ARG A 114 11.84 15.95 6.23
C ARG A 114 11.86 15.10 7.50
N LYS A 115 11.40 15.66 8.62
CA LYS A 115 11.38 14.98 9.92
C LYS A 115 10.41 13.80 9.93
N PHE A 116 9.20 14.01 9.43
CA PHE A 116 8.14 13.01 9.41
C PHE A 116 8.47 11.85 8.47
N LEU A 117 8.93 12.15 7.26
CA LEU A 117 9.31 11.14 6.28
C LEU A 117 10.47 10.27 6.77
N HIS A 118 11.49 10.88 7.38
CA HIS A 118 12.60 10.14 7.96
C HIS A 118 12.13 9.17 9.06
N LEU A 119 11.26 9.64 9.95
CA LEU A 119 10.70 8.83 11.04
C LEU A 119 9.83 7.68 10.51
N LEU A 120 8.98 7.96 9.49
CA LEU A 120 8.14 6.95 8.87
C LEU A 120 8.96 5.85 8.18
N VAL A 121 9.95 6.23 7.37
CA VAL A 121 10.79 5.27 6.65
C VAL A 121 11.59 4.41 7.63
N GLN A 122 12.15 5.00 8.67
CA GLN A 122 12.87 4.25 9.71
C GLN A 122 11.94 3.23 10.41
N ARG A 123 10.72 3.63 10.78
CA ARG A 123 9.75 2.73 11.43
C ARG A 123 9.26 1.62 10.50
N ALA A 124 8.93 1.97 9.25
CA ALA A 124 8.45 1.02 8.27
C ALA A 124 9.50 -0.04 7.89
N MET A 125 10.78 0.33 7.98
CA MET A 125 11.90 -0.53 7.62
C MET A 125 12.72 -1.02 8.81
N ALA A 126 12.19 -0.96 10.03
CA ALA A 126 12.91 -1.37 11.25
C ALA A 126 13.27 -2.86 11.27
N LYS A 127 12.57 -3.71 10.50
CA LYS A 127 12.83 -5.16 10.43
C LYS A 127 13.24 -5.56 9.01
N PRO A 128 14.42 -6.17 8.82
CA PRO A 128 14.80 -6.72 7.52
C PRO A 128 13.85 -7.85 7.13
N LYS A 129 13.50 -7.92 5.85
CA LYS A 129 12.76 -9.06 5.31
C LYS A 129 13.68 -10.30 5.31
N ARG A 130 13.08 -11.47 5.41
CA ARG A 130 13.81 -12.76 5.42
C ARG A 130 14.73 -12.85 4.20
N GLY A 131 16.05 -12.91 4.44
CA GLY A 131 17.08 -12.95 3.38
C GLY A 131 17.58 -11.59 2.86
N GLU A 132 17.09 -10.45 3.37
CA GLU A 132 17.56 -9.12 2.97
C GLU A 132 18.76 -8.68 3.81
N SER A 133 19.83 -8.24 3.14
CA SER A 133 20.99 -7.67 3.83
C SER A 133 20.67 -6.29 4.41
N ARG A 134 21.36 -5.90 5.49
CA ARG A 134 21.22 -4.53 6.07
C ARG A 134 21.51 -3.43 5.07
N GLU A 135 22.47 -3.65 4.16
CA GLU A 135 22.79 -2.70 3.10
C GLU A 135 21.67 -2.59 2.06
N GLY A 136 21.08 -3.72 1.64
CA GLY A 136 19.92 -3.74 0.73
C GLY A 136 18.74 -2.98 1.30
N MET A 137 18.45 -3.21 2.58
CA MET A 137 17.38 -2.49 3.31
C MET A 137 17.66 -0.98 3.35
N LYS A 138 18.91 -0.56 3.64
CA LYS A 138 19.28 0.86 3.67
C LYS A 138 19.13 1.52 2.29
N ARG A 139 19.65 0.90 1.23
CA ARG A 139 19.51 1.41 -0.16
C ARG A 139 18.05 1.58 -0.56
N ARG A 140 17.20 0.62 -0.20
CA ARG A 140 15.77 0.69 -0.46
C ARG A 140 15.09 1.81 0.33
N ALA A 141 15.44 1.99 1.61
CA ALA A 141 14.98 3.09 2.44
C ALA A 141 15.34 4.45 1.85
N ASP A 142 16.62 4.62 1.44
CA ASP A 142 17.13 5.84 0.85
C ASP A 142 16.42 6.17 -0.47
N THR A 143 16.17 5.16 -1.32
CA THR A 143 15.42 5.34 -2.57
C THR A 143 13.99 5.80 -2.32
N ILE A 144 13.26 5.11 -1.43
CA ILE A 144 11.88 5.48 -1.07
C ILE A 144 11.84 6.89 -0.48
N GLN A 145 12.75 7.19 0.46
CA GLN A 145 12.86 8.52 1.04
C GLN A 145 13.15 9.58 -0.02
N GLY A 146 14.04 9.30 -0.98
CA GLY A 146 14.38 10.19 -2.07
C GLY A 146 13.18 10.55 -2.95
N VAL A 147 12.40 9.54 -3.36
CA VAL A 147 11.21 9.72 -4.20
C VAL A 147 10.14 10.57 -3.48
N PHE A 148 9.77 10.20 -2.25
CA PHE A 148 8.76 10.94 -1.49
C PHE A 148 9.22 12.36 -1.13
N MET A 149 10.52 12.53 -0.83
CA MET A 149 11.10 13.86 -0.59
C MET A 149 11.06 14.71 -1.86
N GLY A 150 11.34 14.13 -3.03
CA GLY A 150 11.23 14.82 -4.31
C GLY A 150 9.81 15.30 -4.60
N LEU A 151 8.83 14.40 -4.48
CA LEU A 151 7.41 14.75 -4.66
C LEU A 151 6.96 15.83 -3.67
N GLY A 152 7.30 15.67 -2.39
CA GLY A 152 6.91 16.66 -1.37
C GLY A 152 7.55 18.03 -1.61
N LYS A 153 8.80 18.10 -2.08
CA LYS A 153 9.44 19.36 -2.46
C LYS A 153 8.70 20.05 -3.60
N ILE A 154 8.33 19.30 -4.65
CA ILE A 154 7.57 19.84 -5.80
C ILE A 154 6.26 20.43 -5.31
N LEU A 155 5.48 19.71 -4.47
CA LEU A 155 4.21 20.17 -3.94
C LEU A 155 4.37 21.44 -3.07
N ILE A 156 5.35 21.47 -2.18
CA ILE A 156 5.61 22.66 -1.33
C ILE A 156 6.04 23.83 -2.20
N THR A 157 6.90 23.63 -3.21
CA THR A 157 7.34 24.69 -4.11
C THR A 157 6.16 25.28 -4.90
N LEU A 158 5.28 24.43 -5.42
CA LEU A 158 4.07 24.88 -6.12
C LEU A 158 3.13 25.65 -5.21
N LEU A 159 2.93 25.18 -3.97
CA LEU A 159 2.12 25.87 -2.96
C LEU A 159 2.66 27.28 -2.69
N ILE A 160 3.96 27.40 -2.40
CA ILE A 160 4.63 28.68 -2.16
C ILE A 160 4.51 29.58 -3.41
N LEU A 161 4.72 29.04 -4.59
CA LEU A 161 4.59 29.78 -5.85
C LEU A 161 3.18 30.37 -6.00
N PHE A 162 2.15 29.56 -5.78
CA PHE A 162 0.76 30.04 -5.86
C PHE A 162 0.43 31.09 -4.80
N MET A 163 0.92 30.94 -3.58
CA MET A 163 0.76 31.94 -2.53
C MET A 163 1.43 33.27 -2.91
N ILE A 164 2.63 33.21 -3.47
CA ILE A 164 3.36 34.41 -3.95
C ILE A 164 2.62 35.06 -5.11
N LEU A 165 2.18 34.30 -6.12
CA LEU A 165 1.43 34.83 -7.26
C LEU A 165 0.12 35.49 -6.79
N SER A 166 -0.56 34.90 -5.82
CA SER A 166 -1.77 35.47 -5.23
C SER A 166 -1.49 36.80 -4.53
N GLU A 167 -0.36 36.91 -3.81
CA GLU A 167 0.05 38.15 -3.13
C GLU A 167 0.43 39.25 -4.12
N LEU A 168 0.92 38.86 -5.31
CA LEU A 168 1.19 39.78 -6.41
C LEU A 168 -0.08 40.18 -7.20
N ASN A 169 -1.28 39.84 -6.68
CA ASN A 169 -2.57 40.08 -7.34
C ASN A 169 -2.72 39.40 -8.73
N VAL A 170 -1.91 38.34 -9.00
CA VAL A 170 -2.08 37.52 -10.19
C VAL A 170 -3.31 36.63 -10.01
N ASN A 171 -4.23 36.65 -10.97
CA ASN A 171 -5.38 35.76 -10.93
C ASN A 171 -4.95 34.29 -11.11
N ILE A 172 -4.83 33.57 -9.99
CA ILE A 172 -4.46 32.15 -9.97
C ILE A 172 -5.63 31.21 -10.27
N GLY A 173 -6.87 31.73 -10.40
CA GLY A 173 -8.07 30.93 -10.66
C GLY A 173 -7.94 29.95 -11.82
N PRO A 174 -7.56 30.40 -13.04
CA PRO A 174 -7.34 29.50 -14.17
C PRO A 174 -6.27 28.45 -13.96
N ILE A 175 -5.19 28.82 -13.25
CA ILE A 175 -4.10 27.89 -12.91
C ILE A 175 -4.60 26.81 -11.94
N LEU A 176 -5.31 27.19 -10.88
CA LEU A 176 -5.91 26.25 -9.92
C LEU A 176 -6.94 25.33 -10.59
N ALA A 177 -7.74 25.85 -11.55
CA ALA A 177 -8.65 25.02 -12.32
C ALA A 177 -7.91 23.94 -13.12
N GLY A 178 -6.81 24.30 -13.79
CA GLY A 178 -5.94 23.36 -14.51
C GLY A 178 -5.33 22.30 -13.57
N PHE A 179 -4.82 22.73 -12.41
CA PHE A 179 -4.31 21.81 -11.39
C PHE A 179 -5.42 20.92 -10.80
N GLY A 180 -6.65 21.44 -10.70
CA GLY A 180 -7.81 20.63 -10.29
C GLY A 180 -8.09 19.48 -11.26
N ILE A 181 -8.07 19.75 -12.57
CA ILE A 181 -8.22 18.72 -13.60
C ILE A 181 -7.07 17.71 -13.56
N ALA A 182 -5.83 18.19 -13.44
CA ALA A 182 -4.67 17.32 -13.29
C ALA A 182 -4.76 16.45 -12.01
N GLY A 183 -5.25 17.03 -10.91
CA GLY A 183 -5.49 16.31 -9.64
C GLY A 183 -6.53 15.19 -9.80
N ILE A 184 -7.59 15.41 -10.54
CA ILE A 184 -8.60 14.39 -10.87
C ILE A 184 -7.95 13.25 -11.67
N ALA A 185 -7.14 13.57 -12.69
CA ALA A 185 -6.44 12.56 -13.48
C ALA A 185 -5.49 11.70 -12.63
N VAL A 186 -4.71 12.33 -11.73
CA VAL A 186 -3.83 11.62 -10.77
C VAL A 186 -4.67 10.79 -9.81
N GLY A 187 -5.82 11.30 -9.33
CA GLY A 187 -6.75 10.58 -8.46
C GLY A 187 -7.30 9.31 -9.11
N PHE A 188 -7.72 9.37 -10.38
CA PHE A 188 -8.11 8.18 -11.15
C PHE A 188 -6.94 7.21 -11.33
N GLY A 189 -5.74 7.71 -11.61
CA GLY A 189 -4.54 6.87 -11.68
C GLY A 189 -4.19 6.15 -10.36
N ALA A 190 -4.50 6.75 -9.21
CA ALA A 190 -4.25 6.20 -7.88
C ALA A 190 -5.43 5.38 -7.32
N GLN A 191 -6.57 5.31 -8.00
CA GLN A 191 -7.81 4.69 -7.51
C GLN A 191 -7.62 3.25 -7.02
N TYR A 192 -6.89 2.43 -7.76
CA TYR A 192 -6.61 1.05 -7.38
C TYR A 192 -5.80 0.95 -6.08
N LEU A 193 -4.81 1.82 -5.90
CA LEU A 193 -4.02 1.85 -4.68
C LEU A 193 -4.86 2.20 -3.45
N ILE A 194 -5.76 3.19 -3.59
CA ILE A 194 -6.65 3.61 -2.50
C ILE A 194 -7.64 2.48 -2.18
N ARG A 195 -8.18 1.80 -3.20
CA ARG A 195 -9.06 0.64 -3.02
C ARG A 195 -8.35 -0.48 -2.27
N ASP A 196 -7.09 -0.79 -2.63
CA ASP A 196 -6.29 -1.81 -1.94
C ASP A 196 -6.11 -1.48 -0.45
N LEU A 197 -5.78 -0.22 -0.15
CA LEU A 197 -5.55 0.22 1.23
C LEU A 197 -6.81 0.15 2.07
N ILE A 198 -7.94 0.64 1.55
CA ILE A 198 -9.24 0.61 2.25
C ILE A 198 -9.68 -0.83 2.48
N ALA A 199 -9.62 -1.69 1.45
CA ALA A 199 -9.95 -3.11 1.58
C ALA A 199 -9.06 -3.79 2.63
N GLY A 200 -7.75 -3.53 2.61
CA GLY A 200 -6.81 -4.09 3.59
C GLY A 200 -7.10 -3.66 5.02
N VAL A 201 -7.49 -2.40 5.23
CA VAL A 201 -7.92 -1.92 6.56
C VAL A 201 -9.15 -2.71 7.05
N PHE A 202 -10.17 -2.89 6.21
CA PHE A 202 -11.38 -3.64 6.59
C PHE A 202 -11.12 -5.13 6.81
N ILE A 203 -10.30 -5.78 5.97
CA ILE A 203 -9.88 -7.17 6.18
C ILE A 203 -9.28 -7.35 7.58
N LEU A 204 -8.41 -6.43 8.00
CA LEU A 204 -7.76 -6.48 9.31
C LEU A 204 -8.71 -6.11 10.45
N LEU A 205 -9.52 -5.07 10.32
CA LEU A 205 -10.46 -4.62 11.36
C LEU A 205 -11.58 -5.64 11.62
N GLU A 206 -12.16 -6.19 10.55
CA GLU A 206 -13.22 -7.20 10.64
C GLU A 206 -12.67 -8.59 10.92
N ASN A 207 -11.34 -8.76 10.82
CA ASN A 207 -10.67 -10.02 11.08
C ASN A 207 -11.26 -11.16 10.23
N GLN A 208 -11.41 -10.91 8.92
CA GLN A 208 -12.02 -11.86 7.98
C GLN A 208 -11.22 -13.17 7.90
N TYR A 209 -9.89 -13.07 7.87
CA TYR A 209 -8.94 -14.17 7.97
C TYR A 209 -7.63 -13.68 8.59
N ARG A 210 -6.79 -14.60 9.05
CA ARG A 210 -5.52 -14.34 9.75
C ARG A 210 -4.37 -15.06 9.07
N VAL A 211 -3.16 -14.62 9.37
CA VAL A 211 -1.95 -15.40 9.05
C VAL A 211 -2.04 -16.77 9.73
N GLY A 212 -1.85 -17.82 8.95
CA GLY A 212 -2.00 -19.21 9.37
C GLY A 212 -3.37 -19.84 9.06
N ASP A 213 -4.38 -19.07 8.65
CA ASP A 213 -5.64 -19.62 8.13
C ASP A 213 -5.45 -20.14 6.70
N VAL A 214 -6.28 -21.09 6.31
CA VAL A 214 -6.48 -21.42 4.89
C VAL A 214 -7.73 -20.69 4.41
N ALA A 215 -7.53 -19.83 3.41
CA ALA A 215 -8.58 -19.02 2.84
C ALA A 215 -8.58 -19.11 1.31
N ARG A 216 -9.76 -18.89 0.71
CA ARG A 216 -9.89 -18.64 -0.72
C ARG A 216 -10.23 -17.16 -0.91
N VAL A 217 -9.38 -16.44 -1.61
CA VAL A 217 -9.55 -15.03 -1.96
C VAL A 217 -9.18 -14.83 -3.43
N ALA A 218 -9.93 -14.03 -4.17
CA ALA A 218 -9.74 -13.83 -5.61
C ALA A 218 -9.57 -15.17 -6.38
N ASP A 219 -10.43 -16.16 -6.05
CA ASP A 219 -10.45 -17.51 -6.61
C ASP A 219 -9.22 -18.39 -6.35
N ILE A 220 -8.27 -17.92 -5.57
CA ILE A 220 -7.07 -18.65 -5.16
C ILE A 220 -7.24 -19.13 -3.73
N ALA A 221 -7.09 -20.45 -3.51
CA ALA A 221 -7.11 -21.06 -2.19
C ALA A 221 -5.68 -21.36 -1.73
N GLY A 222 -5.37 -21.03 -0.47
CA GLY A 222 -4.05 -21.30 0.09
C GLY A 222 -3.93 -20.91 1.56
N LEU A 223 -2.78 -21.25 2.13
CA LEU A 223 -2.38 -20.82 3.48
C LEU A 223 -2.01 -19.33 3.43
N VAL A 224 -2.61 -18.53 4.31
CA VAL A 224 -2.30 -17.12 4.46
C VAL A 224 -0.94 -16.98 5.16
N GLU A 225 0.07 -16.48 4.44
CA GLU A 225 1.43 -16.27 4.97
C GLU A 225 1.65 -14.86 5.51
N ASP A 226 1.03 -13.85 4.87
CA ASP A 226 1.21 -12.45 5.26
C ASP A 226 -0.02 -11.63 4.84
N ILE A 227 -0.35 -10.62 5.65
CA ILE A 227 -1.41 -9.64 5.36
C ILE A 227 -0.84 -8.26 5.60
N THR A 228 -0.84 -7.45 4.57
CA THR A 228 -0.46 -6.04 4.65
C THR A 228 -1.68 -5.16 4.29
N LEU A 229 -1.57 -3.85 4.49
CA LEU A 229 -2.62 -2.92 4.07
C LEU A 229 -2.92 -2.97 2.57
N ARG A 230 -1.93 -3.34 1.73
CA ARG A 230 -2.09 -3.34 0.28
C ARG A 230 -2.37 -4.72 -0.30
N LYS A 231 -1.82 -5.78 0.26
CA LYS A 231 -1.88 -7.13 -0.31
C LYS A 231 -1.99 -8.20 0.74
N THR A 232 -2.62 -9.29 0.39
CA THR A 232 -2.60 -10.58 1.08
C THR A 232 -1.66 -11.53 0.33
N VAL A 233 -0.90 -12.34 1.06
CA VAL A 233 0.02 -13.34 0.50
C VAL A 233 -0.49 -14.73 0.88
N LEU A 234 -0.75 -15.55 -0.13
CA LEU A 234 -1.17 -16.94 0.02
C LEU A 234 -0.12 -17.87 -0.54
N ARG A 235 0.01 -19.04 0.07
CA ARG A 235 0.74 -20.20 -0.52
C ARG A 235 -0.24 -21.33 -0.78
N ASP A 236 -0.30 -21.80 -2.00
CA ASP A 236 -1.13 -22.95 -2.38
C ASP A 236 -0.44 -24.29 -2.03
N LEU A 237 -1.12 -25.40 -2.37
CA LEU A 237 -0.60 -26.73 -2.12
C LEU A 237 0.60 -27.10 -3.02
N ASP A 238 0.75 -26.43 -4.17
CA ASP A 238 1.89 -26.62 -5.06
C ASP A 238 3.12 -25.82 -4.60
N GLY A 239 2.99 -25.05 -3.49
CA GLY A 239 4.04 -24.23 -2.93
C GLY A 239 4.19 -22.85 -3.60
N ILE A 240 3.31 -22.50 -4.53
CA ILE A 240 3.34 -21.22 -5.25
C ILE A 240 2.87 -20.10 -4.31
N VAL A 241 3.62 -19.01 -4.32
CA VAL A 241 3.27 -17.82 -3.51
C VAL A 241 2.52 -16.81 -4.36
N HIS A 242 1.28 -16.54 -3.98
CA HIS A 242 0.40 -15.59 -4.64
C HIS A 242 0.37 -14.27 -3.87
N HIS A 243 0.63 -13.16 -4.57
CA HIS A 243 0.54 -11.81 -4.04
C HIS A 243 -0.74 -11.15 -4.58
N ILE A 244 -1.78 -11.11 -3.78
CA ILE A 244 -3.11 -10.65 -4.16
C ILE A 244 -3.32 -9.23 -3.64
N PRO A 245 -3.54 -8.21 -4.50
CA PRO A 245 -3.95 -6.88 -4.06
C PRO A 245 -5.28 -6.97 -3.29
N ASN A 246 -5.38 -6.33 -2.14
CA ASN A 246 -6.58 -6.44 -1.29
C ASN A 246 -7.84 -5.92 -1.99
N GLY A 247 -7.71 -4.92 -2.86
CA GLY A 247 -8.82 -4.38 -3.65
C GLY A 247 -9.41 -5.34 -4.70
N GLU A 248 -8.71 -6.43 -5.04
CA GLU A 248 -9.23 -7.49 -5.93
C GLU A 248 -10.06 -8.53 -5.16
N ILE A 249 -10.03 -8.50 -3.83
CA ILE A 249 -10.75 -9.45 -2.98
C ILE A 249 -12.20 -8.99 -2.83
N LYS A 250 -13.08 -9.56 -3.63
CA LYS A 250 -14.54 -9.31 -3.57
C LYS A 250 -15.24 -10.21 -2.57
N VAL A 251 -14.77 -11.45 -2.46
CA VAL A 251 -15.29 -12.46 -1.54
C VAL A 251 -14.10 -13.15 -0.89
N ALA A 252 -14.14 -13.30 0.42
CA ALA A 252 -13.17 -14.06 1.20
C ALA A 252 -13.89 -15.25 1.85
N SER A 253 -13.43 -16.48 1.57
CA SER A 253 -13.92 -17.70 2.19
C SER A 253 -12.83 -18.26 3.10
N ASN A 254 -13.08 -18.31 4.39
CA ASN A 254 -12.16 -18.86 5.39
C ASN A 254 -12.55 -20.31 5.74
N TYR A 255 -11.66 -21.26 5.42
CA TYR A 255 -11.90 -22.69 5.65
C TYR A 255 -11.55 -23.15 7.07
N THR A 256 -10.92 -22.32 7.88
CA THR A 256 -10.32 -22.71 9.16
C THR A 256 -10.77 -21.83 10.33
N ARG A 257 -11.68 -20.89 10.09
CA ARG A 257 -12.17 -20.00 11.15
C ARG A 257 -13.07 -20.78 12.13
N HIS A 258 -12.68 -20.82 13.40
CA HIS A 258 -13.35 -21.46 14.53
C HIS A 258 -13.38 -22.98 14.46
N PHE A 259 -13.78 -23.58 13.37
CA PHE A 259 -13.78 -25.01 13.09
C PHE A 259 -13.62 -25.25 11.60
N SER A 260 -13.25 -26.46 11.25
CA SER A 260 -13.25 -26.95 9.88
C SER A 260 -14.21 -28.13 9.79
N ARG A 261 -14.64 -28.46 8.58
CA ARG A 261 -15.63 -29.51 8.38
C ARG A 261 -15.10 -30.59 7.46
N VAL A 262 -15.21 -31.83 7.88
CA VAL A 262 -15.20 -32.99 7.01
C VAL A 262 -16.46 -32.94 6.16
N ASN A 263 -16.32 -32.85 4.85
CA ASN A 263 -17.39 -32.85 3.87
C ASN A 263 -16.98 -33.81 2.76
N LEU A 264 -17.45 -35.03 2.86
CA LEU A 264 -17.03 -36.15 2.04
C LEU A 264 -18.25 -36.79 1.38
N ASP A 265 -18.14 -37.10 0.11
CA ASP A 265 -19.06 -37.99 -0.61
C ASP A 265 -18.38 -39.34 -0.80
N VAL A 266 -19.13 -40.41 -0.50
CA VAL A 266 -18.72 -41.80 -0.74
C VAL A 266 -19.80 -42.46 -1.59
N SER A 267 -19.42 -43.04 -2.73
CA SER A 267 -20.32 -43.66 -3.67
C SER A 267 -20.40 -45.16 -3.41
N VAL A 268 -21.62 -45.73 -3.46
CA VAL A 268 -21.89 -47.17 -3.42
C VAL A 268 -22.65 -47.62 -4.65
N SER A 269 -22.51 -48.87 -5.02
CA SER A 269 -23.24 -49.46 -6.15
C SER A 269 -24.74 -49.38 -5.98
N TYR A 270 -25.52 -49.28 -7.06
CA TYR A 270 -26.98 -49.31 -7.04
C TYR A 270 -27.57 -50.60 -6.45
N ASN A 271 -26.79 -51.69 -6.47
CA ASN A 271 -27.18 -52.97 -5.89
C ASN A 271 -26.83 -53.09 -4.41
N ALA A 272 -26.14 -52.14 -3.83
CA ALA A 272 -25.73 -52.16 -2.42
C ALA A 272 -26.91 -51.90 -1.48
N ASP A 273 -26.93 -52.59 -0.34
CA ASP A 273 -27.84 -52.28 0.77
C ASP A 273 -27.37 -50.94 1.40
N LEU A 274 -28.17 -49.89 1.18
CA LEU A 274 -27.88 -48.55 1.67
C LEU A 274 -27.88 -48.47 3.19
N ASP A 275 -28.78 -49.17 3.87
CA ASP A 275 -28.85 -49.15 5.33
C ASP A 275 -27.59 -49.84 5.92
N HIS A 276 -27.15 -50.91 5.29
CA HIS A 276 -25.88 -51.54 5.67
C HIS A 276 -24.69 -50.64 5.45
N ALA A 277 -24.55 -50.02 4.28
CA ALA A 277 -23.50 -49.08 3.96
C ALA A 277 -23.45 -47.90 4.95
N ILE A 278 -24.59 -47.31 5.28
CA ILE A 278 -24.74 -46.22 6.26
C ILE A 278 -24.26 -46.66 7.64
N ARG A 279 -24.67 -47.86 8.09
CA ARG A 279 -24.21 -48.40 9.39
C ARG A 279 -22.69 -48.58 9.44
N VAL A 280 -22.08 -49.09 8.37
CA VAL A 280 -20.65 -49.29 8.27
C VAL A 280 -19.90 -47.95 8.30
N ILE A 281 -20.36 -46.97 7.51
CA ILE A 281 -19.75 -45.62 7.49
C ILE A 281 -19.80 -44.98 8.88
N ASN A 282 -20.98 -45.02 9.53
CA ASN A 282 -21.16 -44.43 10.87
C ASN A 282 -20.31 -45.14 11.93
N ARG A 283 -20.16 -46.46 11.87
CA ARG A 283 -19.25 -47.22 12.72
C ARG A 283 -17.83 -46.77 12.52
N VAL A 284 -17.34 -46.71 11.29
CA VAL A 284 -15.97 -46.27 10.98
C VAL A 284 -15.71 -44.85 11.47
N GLY A 285 -16.68 -43.94 11.29
CA GLY A 285 -16.58 -42.58 11.79
C GLY A 285 -16.49 -42.51 13.32
N LYS A 286 -17.23 -43.37 14.03
CA LYS A 286 -17.22 -43.48 15.48
C LYS A 286 -15.85 -44.05 15.98
N GLU A 287 -15.42 -45.17 15.41
CA GLU A 287 -14.11 -45.79 15.72
C GLU A 287 -12.98 -44.80 15.57
N LEU A 288 -12.95 -44.05 14.46
CA LEU A 288 -11.95 -42.99 14.21
C LEU A 288 -11.99 -41.92 15.29
N ALA A 289 -13.17 -41.49 15.72
CA ALA A 289 -13.33 -40.44 16.72
C ALA A 289 -12.97 -40.88 18.15
N GLU A 290 -13.05 -42.20 18.44
CA GLU A 290 -12.71 -42.76 19.75
C GLU A 290 -11.20 -43.08 19.87
N GLU A 291 -10.45 -43.12 18.79
CA GLU A 291 -9.03 -43.47 18.76
C GLU A 291 -8.16 -42.32 19.31
N PRO A 292 -7.20 -42.57 20.22
CA PRO A 292 -6.38 -41.54 20.88
C PRO A 292 -5.68 -40.57 19.90
N ASP A 293 -5.17 -41.10 18.77
CA ASP A 293 -4.42 -40.35 17.79
C ASP A 293 -5.30 -39.39 16.98
N TRP A 294 -6.61 -39.62 16.91
CA TRP A 294 -7.58 -38.85 16.11
C TRP A 294 -8.61 -38.09 16.92
N ASN A 295 -8.92 -38.55 18.12
CA ASN A 295 -9.95 -37.97 19.00
C ASN A 295 -9.76 -36.47 19.19
N TRP A 296 -8.55 -36.03 19.46
CA TRP A 296 -8.25 -34.63 19.73
C TRP A 296 -8.50 -33.70 18.54
N ARG A 297 -8.57 -34.24 17.30
CA ARG A 297 -8.81 -33.50 16.05
C ARG A 297 -10.29 -33.34 15.75
N ILE A 298 -11.10 -34.32 16.18
CA ILE A 298 -12.53 -34.42 15.85
C ILE A 298 -13.34 -33.72 16.92
N ARG A 299 -14.25 -32.84 16.53
CA ARG A 299 -15.21 -32.17 17.41
C ARG A 299 -16.58 -32.85 17.43
N THR A 300 -17.05 -33.22 16.22
CA THR A 300 -18.27 -33.94 16.03
C THR A 300 -17.97 -35.17 15.18
N ILE A 301 -18.41 -36.33 15.62
CA ILE A 301 -18.20 -37.61 14.93
C ILE A 301 -18.62 -37.48 13.46
N PRO A 302 -17.74 -37.77 12.49
CA PRO A 302 -18.11 -37.85 11.09
C PRO A 302 -19.14 -38.94 10.88
N GLN A 303 -20.31 -38.57 10.39
CA GLN A 303 -21.44 -39.50 10.20
C GLN A 303 -22.20 -39.16 8.93
N VAL A 304 -22.97 -40.11 8.43
CA VAL A 304 -23.82 -39.93 7.26
C VAL A 304 -24.91 -38.87 7.56
N LEU A 305 -24.98 -37.87 6.71
CA LEU A 305 -26.00 -36.83 6.73
C LEU A 305 -27.24 -37.29 5.94
N ARG A 306 -27.02 -37.81 4.73
CA ARG A 306 -28.09 -38.23 3.80
C ARG A 306 -27.51 -38.95 2.58
N VAL A 307 -28.36 -39.61 1.84
CA VAL A 307 -28.10 -39.90 0.42
C VAL A 307 -28.12 -38.57 -0.32
N ASN A 308 -27.01 -38.23 -0.97
CA ASN A 308 -26.78 -36.89 -1.56
C ASN A 308 -27.19 -36.81 -3.02
N ASN A 309 -26.91 -37.86 -3.77
CA ASN A 309 -27.20 -37.90 -5.20
C ASN A 309 -27.34 -39.34 -5.69
N LEU A 310 -28.14 -39.52 -6.73
CA LEU A 310 -28.21 -40.73 -7.53
C LEU A 310 -27.43 -40.48 -8.82
N GLY A 311 -26.14 -40.82 -8.79
CA GLY A 311 -25.17 -40.52 -9.87
C GLY A 311 -25.26 -41.48 -11.01
N GLU A 312 -24.47 -41.25 -12.08
CA GLU A 312 -24.48 -42.08 -13.29
C GLU A 312 -24.07 -43.54 -13.04
N SER A 313 -23.14 -43.74 -12.08
CA SER A 313 -22.59 -45.10 -11.83
C SER A 313 -22.86 -45.60 -10.40
N GLY A 314 -23.34 -44.76 -9.51
CA GLY A 314 -23.55 -45.14 -8.11
C GLY A 314 -24.36 -44.11 -7.32
N ILE A 315 -24.64 -44.45 -6.06
CA ILE A 315 -25.38 -43.62 -5.12
C ILE A 315 -24.40 -42.93 -4.18
N ASP A 316 -24.39 -41.60 -4.17
CA ASP A 316 -23.50 -40.81 -3.36
C ASP A 316 -24.09 -40.57 -1.96
N ILE A 317 -23.33 -40.93 -0.93
CA ILE A 317 -23.66 -40.76 0.47
C ILE A 317 -22.83 -39.63 1.06
N LYS A 318 -23.50 -38.59 1.56
CA LYS A 318 -22.86 -37.43 2.19
C LYS A 318 -22.50 -37.69 3.65
N ILE A 319 -21.23 -37.47 3.99
CA ILE A 319 -20.70 -37.59 5.33
C ILE A 319 -20.25 -36.21 5.79
N LEU A 320 -20.70 -35.79 6.99
CA LEU A 320 -20.30 -34.57 7.64
C LEU A 320 -19.77 -34.83 9.05
N GLY A 321 -18.80 -34.02 9.46
CA GLY A 321 -18.30 -33.97 10.83
C GLY A 321 -17.49 -32.68 11.04
N ASP A 322 -17.51 -32.12 12.23
CA ASP A 322 -16.73 -30.95 12.54
C ASP A 322 -15.40 -31.36 13.20
N VAL A 323 -14.34 -30.67 12.79
CA VAL A 323 -12.97 -30.94 13.26
C VAL A 323 -12.29 -29.64 13.68
N LYS A 324 -11.14 -29.74 14.34
CA LYS A 324 -10.32 -28.57 14.61
C LYS A 324 -9.87 -27.92 13.30
N PRO A 325 -9.60 -26.59 13.31
CA PRO A 325 -9.03 -25.90 12.17
C PRO A 325 -7.80 -26.62 11.61
N LEU A 326 -7.70 -26.68 10.30
CA LEU A 326 -6.62 -27.32 9.51
C LEU A 326 -6.64 -28.86 9.49
N GLU A 327 -7.44 -29.53 10.34
CA GLU A 327 -7.44 -31.01 10.43
C GLU A 327 -8.44 -31.68 9.46
N GLN A 328 -9.26 -30.93 8.75
CA GLN A 328 -10.27 -31.49 7.84
C GLN A 328 -9.69 -32.41 6.76
N TRP A 329 -8.55 -32.04 6.21
CA TRP A 329 -7.92 -32.83 5.14
C TRP A 329 -7.32 -34.13 5.67
N ASN A 330 -6.66 -34.08 6.83
CA ASN A 330 -6.10 -35.24 7.49
C ASN A 330 -7.18 -36.23 7.85
N VAL A 331 -8.24 -35.76 8.52
CA VAL A 331 -9.38 -36.60 8.94
C VAL A 331 -10.12 -37.15 7.74
N MET A 332 -10.36 -36.36 6.67
CA MET A 332 -10.98 -36.87 5.44
C MET A 332 -10.14 -37.94 4.75
N GLY A 333 -8.82 -37.78 4.73
CA GLY A 333 -7.90 -38.78 4.14
C GLY A 333 -7.98 -40.11 4.85
N GLU A 334 -7.86 -40.09 6.17
CA GLU A 334 -7.94 -41.29 7.01
C GLU A 334 -9.34 -41.92 6.97
N LEU A 335 -10.38 -41.11 7.00
CA LEU A 335 -11.76 -41.60 6.92
C LEU A 335 -12.00 -42.33 5.58
N ARG A 336 -11.55 -41.80 4.44
CA ARG A 336 -11.64 -42.46 3.13
C ARG A 336 -10.92 -43.80 3.14
N TYR A 337 -9.72 -43.84 3.69
CA TYR A 337 -8.93 -45.06 3.76
C TYR A 337 -9.63 -46.15 4.57
N ARG A 338 -10.17 -45.80 5.76
CA ARG A 338 -10.88 -46.75 6.65
C ARG A 338 -12.20 -47.21 6.04
N ILE A 339 -12.96 -46.31 5.44
CA ILE A 339 -14.22 -46.65 4.76
C ILE A 339 -13.94 -47.66 3.62
N LYS A 340 -12.89 -47.43 2.82
CA LYS A 340 -12.54 -48.37 1.75
C LYS A 340 -12.22 -49.75 2.30
N LYS A 341 -11.44 -49.86 3.36
CA LYS A 341 -11.13 -51.12 4.01
C LYS A 341 -12.36 -51.83 4.58
N ALA A 342 -13.24 -51.07 5.23
CA ALA A 342 -14.46 -51.61 5.82
C ALA A 342 -15.43 -52.08 4.73
N PHE A 343 -15.55 -51.37 3.63
CA PHE A 343 -16.37 -51.77 2.47
C PHE A 343 -15.88 -53.06 1.85
N ASP A 344 -14.56 -53.20 1.67
CA ASP A 344 -13.95 -54.43 1.14
C ASP A 344 -14.22 -55.61 2.08
N ALA A 345 -14.13 -55.46 3.37
CA ALA A 345 -14.35 -56.52 4.34
C ALA A 345 -15.80 -56.92 4.44
N GLU A 346 -16.73 -56.02 4.16
CA GLU A 346 -18.20 -56.29 4.25
C GLU A 346 -18.88 -56.47 2.88
N GLY A 347 -18.12 -56.53 1.81
CA GLY A 347 -18.62 -56.80 0.46
C GLY A 347 -19.46 -55.66 -0.13
N ILE A 348 -19.25 -54.40 0.38
CA ILE A 348 -19.93 -53.22 -0.14
C ILE A 348 -19.15 -52.74 -1.36
N GLU A 349 -19.74 -52.77 -2.54
CA GLU A 349 -19.09 -52.39 -3.78
C GLU A 349 -19.04 -50.87 -3.93
N ILE A 350 -17.82 -50.35 -4.22
CA ILE A 350 -17.61 -49.02 -4.74
C ILE A 350 -17.74 -49.10 -6.25
N PRO A 351 -18.68 -48.38 -6.88
CA PRO A 351 -19.03 -48.61 -8.28
C PRO A 351 -17.91 -48.19 -9.25
N TRP A 352 -17.66 -49.02 -10.21
CA TRP A 352 -16.92 -48.66 -11.40
C TRP A 352 -17.79 -47.83 -12.34
N PRO A 353 -17.23 -47.00 -13.24
CA PRO A 353 -18.03 -46.39 -14.31
C PRO A 353 -18.83 -47.43 -15.09
N HIS A 354 -20.14 -47.29 -15.12
CA HIS A 354 -21.05 -48.25 -15.81
C HIS A 354 -21.65 -47.60 -17.04
N THR A 355 -21.73 -48.38 -18.14
CA THR A 355 -22.48 -48.01 -19.32
C THR A 355 -23.50 -49.12 -19.64
N LYS A 356 -24.78 -48.81 -19.64
CA LYS A 356 -25.80 -49.75 -20.01
C LYS A 356 -25.98 -49.70 -21.53
N VAL A 357 -25.63 -50.78 -22.21
CA VAL A 357 -25.77 -50.90 -23.65
C VAL A 357 -27.04 -51.65 -23.98
N TYR A 358 -27.90 -51.05 -24.74
CA TYR A 358 -29.08 -51.72 -25.28
C TYR A 358 -28.80 -52.17 -26.71
N PHE A 359 -28.83 -53.47 -26.96
CA PHE A 359 -28.77 -54.02 -28.32
C PHE A 359 -30.20 -54.07 -28.87
N GLY A 360 -30.53 -53.27 -29.88
CA GLY A 360 -31.87 -53.24 -30.48
C GLY A 360 -32.25 -54.56 -31.18
N ASN A 361 -31.27 -55.33 -31.66
CA ASN A 361 -31.41 -56.72 -32.07
C ASN A 361 -30.38 -57.53 -31.30
N SER A 362 -30.82 -58.62 -30.61
CA SER A 362 -29.88 -59.47 -29.90
C SER A 362 -28.89 -60.08 -30.91
N PRO A 363 -27.55 -59.82 -30.78
CA PRO A 363 -26.57 -60.42 -31.72
C PRO A 363 -26.54 -61.95 -31.68
N TRP A 364 -27.26 -62.55 -30.73
CA TRP A 364 -27.26 -63.99 -30.47
C TRP A 364 -28.54 -64.69 -30.99
N GLU A 365 -29.50 -63.98 -31.60
CA GLU A 365 -30.70 -64.60 -32.16
C GLU A 365 -30.54 -64.99 -33.62
N GLU A 366 -29.51 -64.57 -34.33
CA GLU A 366 -29.26 -64.99 -35.76
C GLU A 366 -28.75 -66.40 -35.93
N GLY A 367 -28.49 -67.16 -34.86
CA GLY A 367 -27.99 -68.56 -34.95
C GLY A 367 -29.01 -69.63 -34.82
N LYS A 368 -30.31 -69.33 -34.81
CA LYS A 368 -31.41 -70.32 -34.78
C LYS A 368 -32.35 -70.11 -35.97
N ARG A 369 -31.90 -70.43 -37.19
CA ARG A 369 -32.73 -70.78 -38.31
C ARG A 369 -32.17 -72.03 -39.01
#